data_10310e1dd686b2e8f7967019a88a3c12
#
_entry.id   10310e1dd686b2e8f7967019a88a3c12
#
_cell.length_a   1.000
_cell.length_b   1.000
_cell.length_c   1.000
_cell.angle_alpha   90.00
_cell.angle_beta   90.00
_cell.angle_gamma   90.00
#
_symmetry.space_group_name_H-M   'P 1'
#
loop_
_entity.id
_entity.type
_entity.pdbx_description
1 polymer ?
#
loop_
_entity_poly.entity_id
_entity_poly.type
_entity_poly.pdbx_seq_one_letter_code
_entity_poly.pdbx_strand_id
1 'polypeptide(L)'
;KTNAAATKKGMSFNTDYAKHLDKTSESYKMLDAQEMKNLTGIDYYINGLWTPGTAMLQPALYIQLLADGISKHSNVTIYENSPVIDLEDEGRHNGQKVWKAKTNLGSISSPKVILAVNGIVERFGYFQNRLMTIFTYSSLTRELTSDESNMLGGSPEWGLTSADAMGSSVRRISGIGGNRILVRNRWSYNPSMEASDSFM
;
A
#
# COMPACT_ATOMS: atom_id res chain seq x y z
N LYS A 1 -14.41 0.88 2.75
CA LYS A 1 -13.63 -0.29 2.30
C LYS A 1 -14.53 -1.50 2.27
N THR A 2 -14.37 -2.38 1.26
CA THR A 2 -15.13 -3.63 1.18
C THR A 2 -14.17 -4.82 1.12
N ASN A 3 -14.31 -5.77 2.04
CA ASN A 3 -13.68 -7.08 1.92
C ASN A 3 -14.59 -7.94 1.05
N ALA A 4 -14.14 -8.31 -0.16
CA ALA A 4 -14.92 -8.99 -1.15
C ALA A 4 -14.63 -10.48 -1.19
N ALA A 5 -15.65 -11.31 -1.24
CA ALA A 5 -15.54 -12.75 -1.34
C ALA A 5 -16.17 -13.26 -2.64
N ALA A 6 -15.40 -14.01 -3.41
CA ALA A 6 -15.85 -14.72 -4.61
C ALA A 6 -16.14 -16.22 -4.33
N THR A 7 -15.81 -16.70 -3.14
CA THR A 7 -15.93 -18.10 -2.73
C THR A 7 -16.64 -18.24 -1.39
N LYS A 8 -17.23 -19.42 -1.13
CA LYS A 8 -17.83 -19.72 0.18
C LYS A 8 -16.80 -19.63 1.33
N LYS A 9 -15.54 -19.97 1.07
CA LYS A 9 -14.44 -19.83 2.03
C LYS A 9 -14.19 -18.35 2.36
N GLY A 10 -14.10 -17.50 1.34
CA GLY A 10 -13.96 -16.05 1.55
C GLY A 10 -15.14 -15.46 2.32
N MET A 11 -16.37 -15.94 2.03
CA MET A 11 -17.57 -15.54 2.78
C MET A 11 -17.48 -15.92 4.27
N SER A 12 -16.94 -17.09 4.61
CA SER A 12 -16.75 -17.46 6.02
C SER A 12 -15.78 -16.54 6.74
N PHE A 13 -14.71 -16.09 6.08
CA PHE A 13 -13.79 -15.10 6.65
C PHE A 13 -14.47 -13.76 6.92
N ASN A 14 -15.33 -13.27 6.03
CA ASN A 14 -16.13 -12.08 6.27
C ASN A 14 -17.07 -12.26 7.47
N THR A 15 -17.70 -13.43 7.60
CA THR A 15 -18.57 -13.74 8.75
C THR A 15 -17.80 -13.73 10.08
N ASP A 16 -16.60 -14.28 10.11
CA ASP A 16 -15.77 -14.29 11.32
C ASP A 16 -15.22 -12.88 11.63
N TYR A 17 -14.91 -12.10 10.60
CA TYR A 17 -14.51 -10.71 10.79
C TYR A 17 -15.67 -9.84 11.28
N ALA A 18 -16.89 -10.07 10.83
CA ALA A 18 -18.08 -9.40 11.34
C ALA A 18 -18.25 -9.64 12.85
N LYS A 19 -18.10 -10.89 13.31
CA LYS A 19 -18.13 -11.21 14.76
C LYS A 19 -17.05 -10.47 15.57
N HIS A 20 -15.89 -10.22 14.95
CA HIS A 20 -14.83 -9.43 15.59
C HIS A 20 -15.23 -7.96 15.69
N LEU A 21 -15.80 -7.39 14.64
CA LEU A 21 -16.29 -6.01 14.63
C LEU A 21 -17.42 -5.80 15.65
N ASP A 22 -18.33 -6.78 15.81
CA ASP A 22 -19.35 -6.76 16.86
C ASP A 22 -18.74 -6.63 18.26
N LYS A 23 -17.66 -7.38 18.54
CA LYS A 23 -16.97 -7.32 19.83
C LYS A 23 -16.27 -5.99 20.10
N THR A 24 -15.85 -5.30 19.06
CA THR A 24 -15.19 -3.99 19.16
C THR A 24 -16.15 -2.81 18.97
N SER A 25 -17.44 -3.09 18.81
CA SER A 25 -18.50 -2.09 18.56
C SER A 25 -18.22 -1.23 17.31
N GLU A 26 -17.60 -1.82 16.30
CA GLU A 26 -17.30 -1.16 15.03
C GLU A 26 -18.43 -1.35 14.03
N SER A 27 -18.74 -0.29 13.28
CA SER A 27 -19.81 -0.32 12.28
C SER A 27 -19.39 -1.06 11.01
N TYR A 28 -20.25 -1.93 10.53
CA TYR A 28 -20.08 -2.59 9.23
C TYR A 28 -21.43 -2.90 8.58
N LYS A 29 -21.39 -3.29 7.30
CA LYS A 29 -22.55 -3.83 6.58
C LYS A 29 -22.12 -5.06 5.78
N MET A 30 -22.84 -6.16 5.94
CA MET A 30 -22.72 -7.31 5.06
C MET A 30 -23.46 -7.00 3.75
N LEU A 31 -22.78 -7.21 2.64
CA LEU A 31 -23.34 -7.04 1.28
C LEU A 31 -23.57 -8.42 0.68
N ASP A 32 -24.74 -8.62 0.09
CA ASP A 32 -25.04 -9.82 -0.69
C ASP A 32 -24.48 -9.72 -2.12
N ALA A 33 -24.70 -10.77 -2.92
CA ALA A 33 -24.22 -10.83 -4.30
C ALA A 33 -24.82 -9.71 -5.19
N GLN A 34 -26.09 -9.35 -4.98
CA GLN A 34 -26.73 -8.30 -5.75
C GLN A 34 -26.18 -6.91 -5.36
N GLU A 35 -25.96 -6.67 -4.09
CA GLU A 35 -25.36 -5.43 -3.60
C GLU A 35 -23.91 -5.30 -4.08
N MET A 36 -23.17 -6.41 -4.11
CA MET A 36 -21.82 -6.44 -4.68
C MET A 36 -21.81 -6.14 -6.19
N LYS A 37 -22.77 -6.70 -6.94
CA LYS A 37 -22.97 -6.37 -8.36
C LYS A 37 -23.33 -4.90 -8.58
N ASN A 38 -24.22 -4.35 -7.77
CA ASN A 38 -24.59 -2.94 -7.82
C ASN A 38 -23.40 -2.02 -7.53
N LEU A 39 -22.51 -2.42 -6.63
CA LEU A 39 -21.30 -1.68 -6.31
C LEU A 39 -20.25 -1.76 -7.43
N THR A 40 -19.99 -2.97 -7.94
CA THR A 40 -18.83 -3.22 -8.82
C THR A 40 -19.15 -3.23 -10.31
N GLY A 41 -20.41 -3.47 -10.67
CA GLY A 41 -20.86 -3.69 -12.05
C GLY A 41 -20.73 -5.15 -12.52
N ILE A 42 -20.10 -6.05 -11.73
CA ILE A 42 -19.84 -7.43 -12.11
C ILE A 42 -20.45 -8.42 -11.09
N ASP A 43 -20.76 -9.64 -11.56
CA ASP A 43 -21.39 -10.72 -10.77
C ASP A 43 -20.36 -11.76 -10.24
N TYR A 44 -19.10 -11.38 -10.17
CA TYR A 44 -18.02 -12.25 -9.70
C TYR A 44 -18.05 -12.47 -8.18
N TYR A 45 -18.50 -11.47 -7.41
CA TYR A 45 -18.47 -11.53 -5.95
C TYR A 45 -19.81 -11.99 -5.39
N ILE A 46 -19.77 -12.96 -4.49
CA ILE A 46 -20.98 -13.53 -3.85
C ILE A 46 -21.31 -12.88 -2.51
N ASN A 47 -20.34 -12.15 -1.92
CA ASN A 47 -20.49 -11.49 -0.62
C ASN A 47 -19.47 -10.38 -0.46
N GLY A 48 -19.78 -9.39 0.38
CA GLY A 48 -18.87 -8.34 0.80
C GLY A 48 -19.10 -7.93 2.25
N LEU A 49 -18.07 -7.51 2.94
CA LEU A 49 -18.16 -6.83 4.22
C LEU A 49 -17.64 -5.41 4.04
N TRP A 50 -18.55 -4.45 4.11
CA TRP A 50 -18.26 -3.03 3.99
C TRP A 50 -18.06 -2.39 5.36
N THR A 51 -17.02 -1.55 5.49
CA THR A 51 -16.74 -0.73 6.68
C THR A 51 -16.62 0.74 6.29
N PRO A 52 -17.16 1.67 7.09
CA PRO A 52 -17.05 3.12 6.85
C PRO A 52 -15.64 3.65 7.15
N GLY A 53 -15.44 4.96 7.01
CA GLY A 53 -14.24 5.67 7.48
C GLY A 53 -12.97 5.43 6.65
N THR A 54 -13.07 4.84 5.46
CA THR A 54 -11.90 4.61 4.59
C THR A 54 -11.88 5.63 3.46
N ALA A 55 -10.74 6.29 3.28
CA ALA A 55 -10.48 7.15 2.13
C ALA A 55 -9.60 6.42 1.11
N MET A 56 -9.83 6.70 -0.17
CA MET A 56 -8.97 6.26 -1.26
C MET A 56 -8.05 7.42 -1.62
N LEU A 57 -6.74 7.18 -1.61
CA LEU A 57 -5.73 8.19 -1.87
C LEU A 57 -4.94 7.85 -3.14
N GLN A 58 -4.38 8.87 -3.76
CA GLN A 58 -3.33 8.74 -4.76
C GLN A 58 -1.96 8.76 -4.04
N PRO A 59 -1.31 7.60 -3.78
CA PRO A 59 -0.16 7.55 -2.87
C PRO A 59 1.01 8.40 -3.35
N ALA A 60 1.32 8.37 -4.65
CA ALA A 60 2.43 9.13 -5.22
C ALA A 60 2.18 10.64 -5.08
N LEU A 61 1.00 11.11 -5.47
CA LEU A 61 0.63 12.53 -5.35
C LEU A 61 0.64 12.97 -3.88
N TYR A 62 0.13 12.14 -2.97
CA TYR A 62 0.14 12.43 -1.54
C TYR A 62 1.57 12.64 -1.01
N ILE A 63 2.50 11.75 -1.35
CA ILE A 63 3.91 11.85 -0.92
C ILE A 63 4.60 13.06 -1.55
N GLN A 64 4.36 13.34 -2.84
CA GLN A 64 4.90 14.53 -3.50
C GLN A 64 4.43 15.82 -2.83
N LEU A 65 3.12 15.96 -2.61
CA LEU A 65 2.56 17.14 -1.94
C LEU A 65 3.05 17.29 -0.49
N LEU A 66 3.24 16.17 0.20
CA LEU A 66 3.82 16.17 1.54
C LEU A 66 5.27 16.66 1.51
N ALA A 67 6.09 16.13 0.60
CA ALA A 67 7.48 16.57 0.43
C ALA A 67 7.55 18.05 0.09
N ASP A 68 6.74 18.53 -0.85
CA ASP A 68 6.64 19.95 -1.22
C ASP A 68 6.20 20.83 -0.05
N GLY A 69 5.29 20.32 0.78
CA GLY A 69 4.82 21.02 1.98
C GLY A 69 5.91 21.17 3.02
N ILE A 70 6.58 20.07 3.39
CA ILE A 70 7.60 20.07 4.44
C ILE A 70 8.90 20.77 4.02
N SER A 71 9.26 20.76 2.73
CA SER A 71 10.45 21.45 2.21
C SER A 71 10.42 22.96 2.40
N LYS A 72 9.22 23.53 2.62
CA LYS A 72 9.04 24.96 2.89
C LYS A 72 9.44 25.37 4.32
N HIS A 73 9.64 24.39 5.20
CA HIS A 73 10.08 24.68 6.58
C HIS A 73 11.60 24.81 6.63
N SER A 74 12.09 25.91 7.22
CA SER A 74 13.52 26.24 7.30
C SER A 74 14.37 25.23 8.09
N ASN A 75 13.74 24.42 8.92
CA ASN A 75 14.39 23.37 9.71
C ASN A 75 14.36 21.98 9.06
N VAL A 76 13.88 21.88 7.82
CA VAL A 76 13.83 20.63 7.06
C VAL A 76 14.64 20.77 5.77
N THR A 77 15.48 19.78 5.51
CA THR A 77 16.21 19.66 4.24
C THR A 77 15.98 18.26 3.65
N ILE A 78 15.53 18.22 2.42
CA ILE A 78 15.33 16.95 1.66
C ILE A 78 16.46 16.86 0.64
N TYR A 79 17.21 15.76 0.69
CA TYR A 79 18.26 15.45 -0.29
C TYR A 79 17.76 14.34 -1.20
N GLU A 80 17.36 14.69 -2.41
CA GLU A 80 17.03 13.73 -3.47
C GLU A 80 18.29 13.21 -4.16
N ASN A 81 18.18 12.08 -4.85
CA ASN A 81 19.30 11.43 -5.58
C ASN A 81 20.54 11.20 -4.71
N SER A 82 20.35 11.07 -3.41
CA SER A 82 21.40 10.95 -2.40
C SER A 82 21.25 9.64 -1.61
N PRO A 83 21.44 8.47 -2.25
CA PRO A 83 21.30 7.18 -1.58
C PRO A 83 22.30 7.06 -0.44
N VAL A 84 21.83 6.73 0.75
CA VAL A 84 22.69 6.38 1.88
C VAL A 84 23.24 4.98 1.64
N ILE A 85 24.56 4.88 1.50
CA ILE A 85 25.26 3.64 1.20
C ILE A 85 25.83 2.97 2.45
N ASP A 86 26.03 3.75 3.52
CA ASP A 86 26.58 3.26 4.77
C ASP A 86 26.09 4.09 5.95
N LEU A 87 26.00 3.47 7.13
CA LEU A 87 25.60 4.11 8.38
C LEU A 87 26.52 3.68 9.51
N GLU A 88 27.36 4.59 9.97
CA GLU A 88 28.34 4.34 11.01
C GLU A 88 27.92 4.90 12.36
N ASP A 89 28.19 4.14 13.40
CA ASP A 89 28.13 4.60 14.79
C ASP A 89 29.52 5.16 15.18
N GLU A 90 29.66 6.47 15.19
CA GLU A 90 30.91 7.15 15.57
C GLU A 90 31.10 7.27 17.10
N GLY A 91 30.23 6.61 17.87
CA GLY A 91 30.31 6.62 19.33
C GLY A 91 29.74 7.90 19.95
N ARG A 92 30.43 8.41 20.98
CA ARG A 92 30.00 9.63 21.68
C ARG A 92 31.03 10.74 21.55
N HIS A 93 30.58 11.90 21.07
CA HIS A 93 31.36 13.14 21.06
C HIS A 93 30.70 14.14 22.02
N ASN A 94 31.46 14.65 22.98
CA ASN A 94 30.96 15.54 24.03
C ASN A 94 29.72 15.01 24.79
N GLY A 95 29.69 13.69 25.03
CA GLY A 95 28.58 13.04 25.73
C GLY A 95 27.35 12.70 24.86
N GLN A 96 27.26 13.20 23.64
CA GLN A 96 26.19 12.92 22.69
C GLN A 96 26.59 11.82 21.71
N LYS A 97 25.69 10.91 21.43
CA LYS A 97 25.86 9.87 20.39
C LYS A 97 25.89 10.53 19.03
N VAL A 98 26.75 10.05 18.14
CA VAL A 98 26.86 10.55 16.78
C VAL A 98 26.76 9.37 15.80
N TRP A 99 25.85 9.52 14.87
CA TRP A 99 25.68 8.67 13.71
C TRP A 99 26.16 9.39 12.47
N LYS A 100 26.80 8.68 11.55
CA LYS A 100 27.21 9.22 10.26
C LYS A 100 26.61 8.44 9.12
N ALA A 101 25.75 9.09 8.38
CA ALA A 101 25.17 8.56 7.14
C ALA A 101 26.03 9.00 5.95
N LYS A 102 26.55 8.01 5.18
CA LYS A 102 27.39 8.26 4.01
C LYS A 102 26.60 8.13 2.72
N THR A 103 26.86 9.03 1.79
CA THR A 103 26.37 8.97 0.41
C THR A 103 27.56 9.01 -0.56
N ASN A 104 27.34 8.85 -1.85
CA ASN A 104 28.40 8.98 -2.85
C ASN A 104 28.98 10.41 -2.95
N LEU A 105 28.23 11.41 -2.50
CA LEU A 105 28.57 12.84 -2.64
C LEU A 105 28.98 13.51 -1.33
N GLY A 106 28.89 12.80 -0.20
CA GLY A 106 29.24 13.35 1.10
C GLY A 106 28.64 12.56 2.25
N SER A 107 28.63 13.16 3.45
CA SER A 107 28.08 12.52 4.63
C SER A 107 27.32 13.52 5.52
N ILE A 108 26.40 13.02 6.34
CA ILE A 108 25.67 13.80 7.34
C ILE A 108 25.88 13.12 8.70
N SER A 109 26.27 13.91 9.70
CA SER A 109 26.35 13.46 11.08
C SER A 109 25.16 13.96 11.89
N SER A 110 24.57 13.09 12.73
CA SER A 110 23.39 13.41 13.52
C SER A 110 23.37 12.60 14.82
N PRO A 111 22.83 13.16 15.92
CA PRO A 111 22.66 12.41 17.16
C PRO A 111 21.58 11.34 17.11
N LYS A 112 20.67 11.41 16.13
CA LYS A 112 19.56 10.47 15.95
C LYS A 112 19.34 10.16 14.47
N VAL A 113 19.01 8.92 14.16
CA VAL A 113 18.65 8.45 12.81
C VAL A 113 17.35 7.66 12.88
N ILE A 114 16.47 7.90 11.92
CA ILE A 114 15.26 7.12 11.71
C ILE A 114 15.41 6.38 10.39
N LEU A 115 15.44 5.04 10.46
CA LEU A 115 15.52 4.18 9.28
C LEU A 115 14.11 3.89 8.76
N ALA A 116 13.65 4.68 7.81
CA ALA A 116 12.35 4.52 7.15
C ALA A 116 12.52 3.87 5.76
N VAL A 117 13.35 2.82 5.66
CA VAL A 117 13.83 2.23 4.41
C VAL A 117 13.23 0.84 4.12
N ASN A 118 12.13 0.49 4.82
CA ASN A 118 11.44 -0.79 4.67
C ASN A 118 12.42 -1.98 4.79
N GLY A 119 12.27 -3.05 3.98
CA GLY A 119 13.11 -4.24 4.01
C GLY A 119 14.61 -3.99 3.73
N ILE A 120 14.95 -2.87 3.10
CA ILE A 120 16.36 -2.47 2.86
C ILE A 120 17.13 -2.24 4.19
N VAL A 121 16.44 -2.11 5.31
CA VAL A 121 17.05 -1.96 6.64
C VAL A 121 18.08 -3.04 6.97
N GLU A 122 17.95 -4.24 6.41
CA GLU A 122 18.92 -5.33 6.59
C GLU A 122 20.32 -5.00 6.03
N ARG A 123 20.41 -4.14 5.01
CA ARG A 123 21.71 -3.67 4.45
C ARG A 123 22.50 -2.82 5.45
N PHE A 124 21.81 -2.23 6.43
CA PHE A 124 22.45 -1.48 7.54
C PHE A 124 22.71 -2.35 8.79
N GLY A 125 22.60 -3.68 8.67
CA GLY A 125 22.89 -4.62 9.75
C GLY A 125 21.75 -4.85 10.75
N TYR A 126 20.58 -4.24 10.54
CA TYR A 126 19.42 -4.38 11.43
C TYR A 126 18.43 -5.41 10.91
N PHE A 127 17.82 -6.15 11.82
CA PHE A 127 16.77 -7.16 11.54
C PHE A 127 17.24 -8.28 10.60
N GLN A 128 18.51 -8.57 10.51
CA GLN A 128 19.04 -9.62 9.64
C GLN A 128 18.36 -10.97 9.90
N ASN A 129 17.92 -11.63 8.84
CA ASN A 129 17.19 -12.90 8.85
C ASN A 129 15.85 -12.85 9.63
N ARG A 130 15.27 -11.68 9.83
CA ARG A 130 13.98 -11.49 10.50
C ARG A 130 12.88 -10.96 9.57
N LEU A 131 13.23 -10.58 8.37
CA LEU A 131 12.32 -10.05 7.37
C LEU A 131 12.18 -11.02 6.20
N MET A 132 10.96 -11.16 5.72
CA MET A 132 10.66 -11.93 4.52
C MET A 132 10.14 -10.97 3.46
N THR A 133 10.89 -10.82 2.37
CA THR A 133 10.52 -9.91 1.29
C THR A 133 9.50 -10.55 0.36
N ILE A 134 8.32 -9.97 0.30
CA ILE A 134 7.25 -10.37 -0.60
C ILE A 134 7.00 -9.25 -1.62
N PHE A 135 7.17 -9.54 -2.89
CA PHE A 135 6.77 -8.65 -3.96
C PHE A 135 5.31 -8.84 -4.31
N THR A 136 4.61 -7.75 -4.53
CA THR A 136 3.25 -7.76 -5.05
C THR A 136 3.22 -7.08 -6.40
N TYR A 137 2.43 -7.63 -7.33
CA TYR A 137 2.34 -7.15 -8.70
C TYR A 137 0.98 -6.50 -8.92
N SER A 138 1.02 -5.32 -9.51
CA SER A 138 -0.18 -4.55 -9.80
C SER A 138 -0.20 -4.13 -11.25
N SER A 139 -1.38 -4.20 -11.85
CA SER A 139 -1.67 -3.68 -13.20
C SER A 139 -2.64 -2.51 -13.08
N LEU A 140 -2.42 -1.49 -13.87
CA LEU A 140 -3.30 -0.34 -14.01
C LEU A 140 -3.71 -0.21 -15.46
N THR A 141 -5.02 -0.09 -15.72
CA THR A 141 -5.49 0.14 -17.09
C THR A 141 -5.09 1.54 -17.58
N ARG A 142 -5.10 1.75 -18.89
CA ARG A 142 -5.27 3.10 -19.41
C ARG A 142 -6.56 3.72 -18.89
N GLU A 143 -6.74 4.98 -19.10
CA GLU A 143 -8.02 5.63 -18.82
C GLU A 143 -9.15 4.99 -19.63
N LEU A 144 -10.24 4.66 -18.97
CA LEU A 144 -11.43 4.10 -19.60
C LEU A 144 -12.18 5.20 -20.34
N THR A 145 -12.65 4.89 -21.52
CA THR A 145 -13.59 5.77 -22.23
C THR A 145 -14.93 5.85 -21.50
N SER A 146 -15.75 6.82 -21.87
CA SER A 146 -17.11 6.94 -21.33
C SER A 146 -17.94 5.69 -21.60
N ASP A 147 -17.83 5.12 -22.79
CA ASP A 147 -18.56 3.90 -23.17
C ASP A 147 -18.11 2.69 -22.37
N GLU A 148 -16.80 2.48 -22.21
CA GLU A 148 -16.25 1.42 -21.37
C GLU A 148 -16.69 1.57 -19.91
N SER A 149 -16.68 2.79 -19.39
CA SER A 149 -17.14 3.08 -18.05
C SER A 149 -18.64 2.79 -17.85
N ASN A 150 -19.45 3.12 -18.83
CA ASN A 150 -20.89 2.84 -18.84
C ASN A 150 -21.17 1.34 -18.97
N MET A 151 -20.44 0.63 -19.83
CA MET A 151 -20.54 -0.83 -19.98
C MET A 151 -20.19 -1.58 -18.69
N LEU A 152 -19.17 -1.11 -17.95
CA LEU A 152 -18.79 -1.69 -16.67
C LEU A 152 -19.92 -1.58 -15.64
N GLY A 153 -20.73 -0.51 -15.67
CA GLY A 153 -21.75 -0.24 -14.68
C GLY A 153 -21.17 -0.03 -13.28
N GLY A 154 -21.99 -0.25 -12.26
CA GLY A 154 -21.63 -0.10 -10.85
C GLY A 154 -21.32 1.34 -10.43
N SER A 155 -20.75 1.49 -9.24
CA SER A 155 -20.30 2.80 -8.76
C SER A 155 -19.06 3.29 -9.52
N PRO A 156 -18.90 4.59 -9.73
CA PRO A 156 -17.74 5.14 -10.45
C PRO A 156 -16.43 5.00 -9.65
N GLU A 157 -16.54 4.80 -8.35
CA GLU A 157 -15.38 4.70 -7.46
C GLU A 157 -15.64 3.67 -6.36
N TRP A 158 -14.73 2.71 -6.23
CA TRP A 158 -14.76 1.69 -5.16
C TRP A 158 -13.42 1.01 -5.00
N GLY A 159 -13.19 0.47 -3.79
CA GLY A 159 -12.00 -0.31 -3.47
C GLY A 159 -12.36 -1.61 -2.76
N LEU A 160 -11.88 -2.72 -3.30
CA LEU A 160 -12.04 -4.06 -2.76
C LEU A 160 -10.70 -4.60 -2.28
N THR A 161 -10.74 -5.26 -1.13
CA THR A 161 -9.67 -6.14 -0.66
C THR A 161 -10.25 -7.56 -0.62
N SER A 162 -9.51 -8.56 -1.03
CA SER A 162 -9.99 -9.93 -0.90
C SER A 162 -10.28 -10.29 0.55
N ALA A 163 -11.37 -11.02 0.79
CA ALA A 163 -11.62 -11.65 2.08
C ALA A 163 -10.64 -12.80 2.36
N ASP A 164 -10.17 -13.48 1.31
CA ASP A 164 -9.12 -14.48 1.40
C ASP A 164 -7.75 -13.81 1.61
N ALA A 165 -6.94 -14.39 2.49
CA ALA A 165 -5.55 -13.97 2.66
C ALA A 165 -4.78 -14.10 1.33
N MET A 166 -3.96 -13.09 1.00
CA MET A 166 -3.16 -13.02 -0.24
C MET A 166 -3.97 -12.98 -1.55
N GLY A 167 -5.29 -12.81 -1.48
CA GLY A 167 -6.14 -12.66 -2.66
C GLY A 167 -6.00 -11.30 -3.35
N SER A 168 -6.74 -11.12 -4.45
CA SER A 168 -6.67 -9.94 -5.28
C SER A 168 -7.29 -8.71 -4.61
N SER A 169 -6.66 -7.57 -4.78
CA SER A 169 -7.26 -6.26 -4.48
C SER A 169 -7.57 -5.55 -5.78
N VAL A 170 -8.76 -4.97 -5.86
CA VAL A 170 -9.21 -4.24 -7.05
C VAL A 170 -9.72 -2.87 -6.65
N ARG A 171 -9.39 -1.87 -7.44
CA ARG A 171 -9.91 -0.51 -7.26
C ARG A 171 -10.39 0.04 -8.59
N ARG A 172 -11.56 0.65 -8.58
CA ARG A 172 -11.98 1.58 -9.62
C ARG A 172 -11.71 2.98 -9.11
N ILE A 173 -10.91 3.71 -9.84
CA ILE A 173 -10.44 5.05 -9.48
C ILE A 173 -11.11 6.03 -10.45
N SER A 174 -11.63 7.13 -9.91
CA SER A 174 -12.17 8.25 -10.69
C SER A 174 -11.52 9.57 -10.26
N GLY A 175 -11.82 10.67 -10.93
CA GLY A 175 -11.29 11.99 -10.62
C GLY A 175 -9.87 12.23 -11.15
N ILE A 176 -8.99 12.81 -10.35
CA ILE A 176 -7.61 13.14 -10.75
C ILE A 176 -6.85 11.84 -11.11
N GLY A 177 -6.37 11.77 -12.34
CA GLY A 177 -5.69 10.57 -12.89
C GLY A 177 -6.59 9.70 -13.77
N GLY A 178 -7.85 10.11 -13.99
CA GLY A 178 -8.78 9.49 -14.90
C GLY A 178 -9.52 8.28 -14.32
N ASN A 179 -10.46 7.77 -15.10
CA ASN A 179 -11.25 6.59 -14.74
C ASN A 179 -10.46 5.33 -15.11
N ARG A 180 -9.96 4.60 -14.11
CA ARG A 180 -9.06 3.45 -14.30
C ARG A 180 -9.40 2.31 -13.35
N ILE A 181 -9.01 1.10 -13.75
CA ILE A 181 -9.04 -0.08 -12.87
C ILE A 181 -7.61 -0.43 -12.48
N LEU A 182 -7.37 -0.55 -11.19
CA LEU A 182 -6.13 -1.07 -10.61
C LEU A 182 -6.40 -2.46 -10.03
N VAL A 183 -5.59 -3.43 -10.42
CA VAL A 183 -5.66 -4.80 -9.89
C VAL A 183 -4.30 -5.19 -9.33
N ARG A 184 -4.26 -5.60 -8.06
CA ARG A 184 -3.13 -6.29 -7.47
C ARG A 184 -3.53 -7.75 -7.24
N ASN A 185 -2.94 -8.68 -7.97
CA ASN A 185 -3.40 -10.07 -7.99
C ASN A 185 -2.30 -11.13 -7.88
N ARG A 186 -1.04 -10.73 -7.82
CA ARG A 186 0.07 -11.67 -7.76
C ARG A 186 1.06 -11.27 -6.68
N TRP A 187 1.73 -12.24 -6.13
CA TRP A 187 2.84 -12.05 -5.20
C TRP A 187 3.91 -13.12 -5.42
N SER A 188 5.15 -12.81 -5.06
CA SER A 188 6.27 -13.76 -5.06
C SER A 188 7.17 -13.50 -3.86
N TYR A 189 7.78 -14.56 -3.35
CA TYR A 189 8.87 -14.46 -2.39
C TYR A 189 10.16 -14.12 -3.14
N ASN A 190 10.84 -13.07 -2.72
CA ASN A 190 12.02 -12.55 -3.40
C ASN A 190 13.08 -12.14 -2.39
N PRO A 191 13.92 -13.09 -1.91
CA PRO A 191 14.91 -12.82 -0.87
C PRO A 191 16.00 -11.84 -1.31
N SER A 192 16.32 -11.78 -2.61
CA SER A 192 17.29 -10.82 -3.17
C SER A 192 16.77 -9.39 -3.28
N MET A 193 15.48 -9.17 -3.06
CA MET A 193 14.79 -7.88 -3.29
C MET A 193 14.91 -7.36 -4.74
N GLU A 194 15.12 -8.25 -5.70
CA GLU A 194 15.18 -7.94 -7.12
C GLU A 194 13.97 -8.53 -7.84
N ALA A 195 13.30 -7.72 -8.65
CA ALA A 195 12.24 -8.24 -9.52
C ALA A 195 12.87 -9.07 -10.65
N SER A 196 12.35 -10.27 -10.88
CA SER A 196 12.77 -11.06 -12.03
C SER A 196 12.06 -10.57 -13.29
N ASP A 197 12.81 -10.33 -14.36
CA ASP A 197 12.28 -9.93 -15.68
C ASP A 197 11.27 -10.94 -16.25
N SER A 198 11.35 -12.20 -15.80
CA SER A 198 10.41 -13.27 -16.21
C SER A 198 8.98 -13.10 -15.67
N PHE A 199 8.72 -12.10 -14.84
CA PHE A 199 7.42 -11.83 -14.24
C PHE A 199 6.76 -10.54 -14.73
N MET A 200 7.43 -9.77 -15.56
CA MET A 200 6.87 -8.64 -16.32
C MET A 200 6.48 -9.10 -17.72
#